data_58c08aa8216f1eabdb0013528fc675d7
#
_entry.id   58c08aa8216f1eabdb0013528fc675d7
#
_cell.length_a   1.000
_cell.length_b   1.000
_cell.length_c   1.000
_cell.angle_alpha   90.00
_cell.angle_beta   90.00
_cell.angle_gamma   90.00
#
_symmetry.space_group_name_H-M   'P 1'
#
loop_
_entity.id
_entity.type
_entity.pdbx_description
1 polymer ?
#
loop_
_entity_poly.entity_id
_entity_poly.type
_entity_poly.pdbx_seq_one_letter_code
_entity_poly.pdbx_strand_id
1 'polypeptide(L)'
;MSGVTVRTRDYAKVPGSISASDYEGVKAAHTNLQAKKDMTYSYLAQVEKDDLFVFSLKGKSDGKAFVTLKWNDQTIGEVQLSDTMQEYMLDGTMDLTPGLGTITMEVTGADAVIESLSSKVYEDEESLPVSITATSEETSNAAENVYDKDEKTTWKPQSTDANPMLTFDFKDSYQYDRFMIQTKDSSLGSYEVQVKQSDDTWKTIYTGKAGDDGKTIFVQGKEAIESAQVRFVFADTNVEVSEITLTPYVNWAMKDAVKLAGQKKSGGDSFTVPNSVVDGDRITKGLETGVGGSSDTDRHEVTMTFSEPKSINVVRLFTLQESEFASAGTGVIPDLTMTSEKAQYSYRISYYENGKWTEMGATVRPDAGINPKVTTEVSLKRKVKASKIKVEIYTSHWIRINELEAVETHQFSAVK
;
A
#
# COMPACT_ATOMS: atom_id res chain seq x y z
N MET A 1 -2.03 -46.72 -14.42
CA MET A 1 -1.66 -45.41 -13.84
C MET A 1 -2.59 -45.15 -12.67
N SER A 2 -2.12 -45.38 -11.44
CA SER A 2 -2.89 -45.11 -10.24
C SER A 2 -2.78 -43.62 -9.93
N GLY A 3 -3.86 -42.88 -10.12
CA GLY A 3 -3.94 -41.48 -9.77
C GLY A 3 -3.76 -41.28 -8.25
N VAL A 4 -2.74 -40.54 -7.85
CA VAL A 4 -2.60 -40.09 -6.47
C VAL A 4 -3.66 -39.00 -6.24
N THR A 5 -4.70 -39.34 -5.47
CA THR A 5 -5.68 -38.35 -5.02
C THR A 5 -5.06 -37.57 -3.88
N VAL A 6 -4.50 -36.38 -4.16
CA VAL A 6 -4.00 -35.46 -3.14
C VAL A 6 -5.22 -34.92 -2.37
N ARG A 7 -5.31 -35.24 -1.09
CA ARG A 7 -6.41 -34.73 -0.25
C ARG A 7 -6.10 -33.28 0.16
N THR A 8 -7.11 -32.40 0.09
CA THR A 8 -7.04 -30.99 0.49
C THR A 8 -6.55 -30.72 1.93
N ARG A 9 -6.36 -31.75 2.73
CA ARG A 9 -5.80 -31.69 4.09
C ARG A 9 -4.24 -31.63 4.14
N ASP A 10 -3.58 -31.84 3.03
CA ASP A 10 -2.14 -32.03 2.96
C ASP A 10 -1.40 -30.78 2.45
N TYR A 11 -2.12 -29.65 2.25
CA TYR A 11 -1.49 -28.40 1.83
C TYR A 11 -1.07 -27.56 3.04
N ALA A 12 0.14 -27.00 2.98
CA ALA A 12 0.52 -25.90 3.84
C ALA A 12 -0.35 -24.68 3.51
N LYS A 13 -0.85 -23.99 4.53
CA LYS A 13 -1.60 -22.74 4.31
C LYS A 13 -0.65 -21.55 4.34
N VAL A 14 -0.86 -20.59 3.43
CA VAL A 14 -0.17 -19.32 3.40
C VAL A 14 -1.22 -18.21 3.49
N PRO A 15 -1.28 -17.44 4.60
CA PRO A 15 -0.43 -17.53 5.79
C PRO A 15 -0.69 -18.77 6.66
N GLY A 16 0.32 -19.23 7.39
CA GLY A 16 0.20 -20.36 8.30
C GLY A 16 1.53 -20.99 8.68
N SER A 17 1.46 -22.12 9.34
CA SER A 17 2.64 -22.90 9.74
C SER A 17 2.46 -24.37 9.42
N ILE A 18 3.55 -25.04 9.06
CA ILE A 18 3.61 -26.48 8.79
C ILE A 18 4.78 -27.10 9.53
N SER A 19 4.59 -28.32 10.06
CA SER A 19 5.72 -29.12 10.56
C SER A 19 6.68 -29.46 9.40
N ALA A 20 7.96 -29.25 9.59
CA ALA A 20 8.95 -29.55 8.57
C ALA A 20 9.04 -31.05 8.24
N SER A 21 8.53 -31.95 9.11
CA SER A 21 8.44 -33.37 8.84
C SER A 21 7.32 -33.79 7.88
N ASP A 22 6.39 -32.85 7.57
CA ASP A 22 5.24 -33.12 6.71
C ASP A 22 5.51 -32.71 5.24
N TYR A 23 6.70 -33.03 4.72
CA TYR A 23 7.05 -32.77 3.33
C TYR A 23 6.51 -33.86 2.38
N GLU A 24 6.46 -33.55 1.10
CA GLU A 24 5.89 -34.43 0.08
C GLU A 24 6.55 -35.81 0.08
N GLY A 25 5.70 -36.85 0.18
CA GLY A 25 6.13 -38.26 0.16
C GLY A 25 6.51 -38.86 1.54
N VAL A 26 6.55 -38.07 2.60
CA VAL A 26 6.82 -38.56 3.95
C VAL A 26 5.78 -37.99 4.92
N LYS A 27 5.01 -38.90 5.54
CA LYS A 27 4.15 -38.57 6.70
C LYS A 27 4.85 -39.05 7.95
N ALA A 28 5.66 -38.23 8.54
CA ALA A 28 6.23 -38.49 9.86
C ALA A 28 5.29 -37.92 10.94
N ALA A 29 5.29 -38.55 12.09
CA ALA A 29 4.45 -38.18 13.23
C ALA A 29 4.97 -36.89 13.89
N HIS A 30 4.72 -35.73 13.32
CA HIS A 30 4.99 -34.37 13.88
C HIS A 30 6.32 -34.25 14.67
N THR A 31 7.37 -34.88 14.16
CA THR A 31 8.72 -34.83 14.73
C THR A 31 9.57 -33.85 13.92
N ASN A 32 10.61 -33.30 14.53
CA ASN A 32 11.55 -32.46 13.82
C ASN A 32 12.16 -33.20 12.62
N LEU A 33 12.22 -32.55 11.47
CA LEU A 33 12.88 -33.09 10.29
C LEU A 33 14.39 -33.16 10.52
N GLN A 34 14.98 -34.35 10.35
CA GLN A 34 16.41 -34.53 10.28
C GLN A 34 16.88 -34.27 8.84
N ALA A 35 16.99 -33.01 8.49
CA ALA A 35 17.33 -32.60 7.14
C ALA A 35 18.78 -32.90 6.82
N LYS A 36 19.03 -33.59 5.69
CA LYS A 36 20.37 -33.99 5.27
C LYS A 36 20.98 -32.93 4.38
N LYS A 37 22.29 -32.77 4.52
CA LYS A 37 23.09 -31.94 3.64
C LYS A 37 22.84 -32.30 2.16
N ASP A 38 22.78 -31.29 1.30
CA ASP A 38 22.60 -31.37 -0.15
C ASP A 38 21.27 -32.05 -0.56
N MET A 39 20.26 -31.99 0.32
CA MET A 39 18.90 -32.48 0.06
C MET A 39 17.90 -31.32 -0.07
N THR A 40 16.86 -31.63 -0.82
CA THR A 40 15.73 -30.71 -1.09
C THR A 40 14.45 -31.33 -0.57
N TYR A 41 13.62 -30.52 0.09
CA TYR A 41 12.32 -30.90 0.67
C TYR A 41 11.25 -29.97 0.11
N SER A 42 10.16 -30.54 -0.40
CA SER A 42 9.08 -29.79 -1.06
C SER A 42 7.77 -29.94 -0.29
N TYR A 43 7.03 -28.84 -0.21
CA TYR A 43 5.74 -28.74 0.46
C TYR A 43 4.74 -28.12 -0.50
N LEU A 44 3.61 -28.80 -0.74
CA LEU A 44 2.50 -28.20 -1.44
C LEU A 44 1.85 -27.15 -0.55
N ALA A 45 1.61 -25.98 -1.08
CA ALA A 45 1.05 -24.85 -0.32
C ALA A 45 -0.11 -24.20 -1.07
N GLN A 46 -1.07 -23.68 -0.31
CA GLN A 46 -2.22 -22.95 -0.81
C GLN A 46 -2.20 -21.53 -0.25
N VAL A 47 -2.15 -20.55 -1.14
CA VAL A 47 -2.34 -19.13 -0.82
C VAL A 47 -3.84 -18.84 -0.82
N GLU A 48 -4.35 -18.30 0.29
CA GLU A 48 -5.79 -18.05 0.47
C GLU A 48 -6.20 -16.64 0.02
N LYS A 49 -5.29 -15.66 0.08
CA LYS A 49 -5.56 -14.27 -0.33
C LYS A 49 -4.36 -13.64 -1.03
N ASP A 50 -4.63 -12.63 -1.83
CA ASP A 50 -3.64 -11.78 -2.47
C ASP A 50 -2.98 -10.85 -1.46
N ASP A 51 -1.71 -11.09 -1.14
CA ASP A 51 -0.98 -10.31 -0.14
C ASP A 51 0.54 -10.44 -0.29
N LEU A 52 1.27 -9.64 0.49
CA LEU A 52 2.71 -9.76 0.67
C LEU A 52 3.01 -10.61 1.90
N PHE A 53 3.81 -11.65 1.73
CA PHE A 53 4.13 -12.58 2.80
C PHE A 53 5.60 -12.56 3.17
N VAL A 54 5.89 -12.74 4.45
CA VAL A 54 7.20 -13.06 4.98
C VAL A 54 7.20 -14.50 5.46
N PHE A 55 8.37 -15.14 5.36
CA PHE A 55 8.56 -16.52 5.73
C PHE A 55 9.59 -16.65 6.85
N SER A 56 9.41 -17.64 7.68
CA SER A 56 10.38 -18.01 8.71
C SER A 56 10.53 -19.52 8.78
N LEU A 57 11.64 -19.95 9.33
CA LEU A 57 11.84 -21.35 9.70
C LEU A 57 12.35 -21.44 11.13
N LYS A 58 12.01 -22.54 11.83
CA LYS A 58 12.56 -22.85 13.14
C LYS A 58 13.44 -24.07 13.04
N GLY A 59 14.72 -23.90 13.38
CA GLY A 59 15.69 -24.97 13.18
C GLY A 59 17.00 -24.73 13.91
N LYS A 60 17.91 -25.74 13.81
CA LYS A 60 19.29 -25.68 14.29
C LYS A 60 20.20 -26.58 13.48
N SER A 61 21.52 -26.39 13.60
CA SER A 61 22.55 -27.30 13.08
C SER A 61 23.79 -27.24 13.95
N ASP A 62 24.37 -28.40 14.25
CA ASP A 62 25.66 -28.51 14.97
C ASP A 62 26.84 -28.17 14.04
N GLY A 63 26.60 -27.94 12.74
CA GLY A 63 27.57 -27.54 11.73
C GLY A 63 27.17 -26.20 11.06
N LYS A 64 27.90 -25.84 10.00
CA LYS A 64 27.55 -24.69 9.18
C LYS A 64 26.53 -25.13 8.12
N ALA A 65 25.26 -25.24 8.51
CA ALA A 65 24.17 -25.46 7.56
C ALA A 65 23.59 -24.14 7.08
N PHE A 66 23.30 -24.08 5.79
CA PHE A 66 22.52 -23.01 5.16
C PHE A 66 21.20 -23.60 4.68
N VAL A 67 20.13 -22.87 4.87
CA VAL A 67 18.80 -23.25 4.41
C VAL A 67 18.25 -22.16 3.52
N THR A 68 18.02 -22.51 2.25
CA THR A 68 17.39 -21.64 1.27
C THR A 68 15.93 -22.04 1.10
N LEU A 69 15.01 -21.09 1.24
CA LEU A 69 13.60 -21.30 0.89
C LEU A 69 13.28 -20.67 -0.47
N LYS A 70 12.43 -21.37 -1.24
CA LYS A 70 11.93 -20.92 -2.54
C LYS A 70 10.41 -21.11 -2.61
N TRP A 71 9.76 -20.25 -3.40
CA TRP A 71 8.38 -20.40 -3.83
C TRP A 71 8.35 -20.59 -5.34
N ASN A 72 7.88 -21.74 -5.83
CA ASN A 72 7.86 -22.05 -7.28
C ASN A 72 9.19 -21.70 -7.97
N ASP A 73 10.31 -22.14 -7.41
CA ASP A 73 11.69 -21.88 -7.85
C ASP A 73 12.22 -20.45 -7.65
N GLN A 74 11.39 -19.51 -7.23
CA GLN A 74 11.82 -18.16 -6.88
C GLN A 74 12.35 -18.15 -5.42
N THR A 75 13.61 -17.74 -5.24
CA THR A 75 14.20 -17.66 -3.90
C THR A 75 13.50 -16.62 -3.03
N ILE A 76 13.05 -17.07 -1.84
CA ILE A 76 12.51 -16.23 -0.78
C ILE A 76 13.65 -15.64 0.04
N GLY A 77 14.61 -16.48 0.44
CA GLY A 77 15.77 -16.07 1.22
C GLY A 77 16.60 -17.27 1.65
N GLU A 78 17.75 -16.98 2.26
CA GLU A 78 18.68 -17.98 2.82
C GLU A 78 19.08 -17.56 4.23
N VAL A 79 19.18 -18.56 5.13
CA VAL A 79 19.67 -18.36 6.50
C VAL A 79 20.73 -19.39 6.86
N GLN A 80 21.73 -18.98 7.65
CA GLN A 80 22.69 -19.87 8.29
C GLN A 80 22.17 -20.26 9.68
N LEU A 81 22.07 -21.55 9.95
CA LEU A 81 21.60 -22.06 11.23
C LEU A 81 22.72 -22.06 12.29
N SER A 82 22.35 -21.75 13.54
CA SER A 82 23.18 -21.94 14.73
C SER A 82 22.97 -23.34 15.36
N ASP A 83 23.72 -23.64 16.38
CA ASP A 83 23.59 -24.88 17.16
C ASP A 83 22.38 -24.89 18.11
N THR A 84 21.73 -23.74 18.26
CA THR A 84 20.57 -23.59 19.13
C THR A 84 19.28 -23.54 18.28
N MET A 85 18.26 -24.31 18.73
CA MET A 85 16.94 -24.28 18.09
C MET A 85 16.31 -22.90 18.26
N GLN A 86 16.14 -22.17 17.15
CA GLN A 86 15.50 -20.83 17.13
C GLN A 86 14.77 -20.57 15.82
N GLU A 87 13.96 -19.52 15.82
CA GLU A 87 13.28 -19.05 14.64
C GLU A 87 14.19 -18.09 13.86
N TYR A 88 14.21 -18.25 12.55
CA TYR A 88 14.94 -17.42 11.59
C TYR A 88 13.91 -16.80 10.63
N MET A 89 13.83 -15.48 10.65
CA MET A 89 13.11 -14.74 9.61
C MET A 89 13.94 -14.69 8.35
N LEU A 90 13.32 -14.93 7.22
CA LEU A 90 13.94 -14.77 5.91
C LEU A 90 13.81 -13.31 5.46
N ASP A 91 14.87 -12.76 4.89
CA ASP A 91 14.92 -11.33 4.51
C ASP A 91 14.03 -10.97 3.30
N GLY A 92 13.55 -11.98 2.56
CA GLY A 92 12.71 -11.79 1.38
C GLY A 92 11.23 -11.71 1.74
N THR A 93 10.53 -10.83 1.03
CA THR A 93 9.06 -10.82 0.99
C THR A 93 8.60 -11.38 -0.35
N MET A 94 7.46 -12.10 -0.36
CA MET A 94 6.86 -12.66 -1.57
C MET A 94 5.47 -12.07 -1.79
N ASP A 95 5.27 -11.50 -2.96
CA ASP A 95 3.96 -11.08 -3.44
C ASP A 95 3.27 -12.30 -4.06
N LEU A 96 2.24 -12.82 -3.38
CA LEU A 96 1.57 -14.05 -3.78
C LEU A 96 0.09 -13.81 -3.98
N THR A 97 -0.42 -14.37 -5.07
CA THR A 97 -1.85 -14.38 -5.41
C THR A 97 -2.51 -15.70 -4.98
N PRO A 98 -3.83 -15.74 -4.75
CA PRO A 98 -4.54 -16.97 -4.41
C PRO A 98 -4.27 -18.10 -5.41
N GLY A 99 -3.94 -19.28 -4.89
CA GLY A 99 -3.65 -20.43 -5.73
C GLY A 99 -2.75 -21.46 -5.04
N LEU A 100 -2.40 -22.49 -5.81
CA LEU A 100 -1.50 -23.54 -5.37
C LEU A 100 -0.05 -23.22 -5.79
N GLY A 101 0.89 -23.53 -4.92
CA GLY A 101 2.31 -23.40 -5.17
C GLY A 101 3.13 -24.43 -4.39
N THR A 102 4.43 -24.35 -4.54
CA THR A 102 5.36 -25.24 -3.85
C THR A 102 6.37 -24.41 -3.07
N ILE A 103 6.47 -24.68 -1.76
CA ILE A 103 7.60 -24.22 -0.93
C ILE A 103 8.69 -25.27 -1.04
N THR A 104 9.89 -24.87 -1.44
CA THR A 104 11.06 -25.73 -1.53
C THR A 104 12.10 -25.28 -0.54
N MET A 105 12.59 -26.20 0.29
CA MET A 105 13.66 -26.00 1.26
C MET A 105 14.89 -26.78 0.81
N GLU A 106 15.98 -26.07 0.54
CA GLU A 106 17.28 -26.65 0.17
C GLU A 106 18.24 -26.52 1.36
N VAL A 107 18.90 -27.60 1.74
CA VAL A 107 19.85 -27.63 2.85
C VAL A 107 21.25 -27.89 2.31
N THR A 108 22.19 -27.00 2.61
CA THR A 108 23.61 -27.13 2.19
C THR A 108 24.57 -26.98 3.38
N GLY A 109 25.83 -27.28 3.15
CA GLY A 109 26.89 -27.11 4.15
C GLY A 109 26.97 -28.26 5.19
N ALA A 110 25.94 -28.43 6.00
CA ALA A 110 25.86 -29.49 7.02
C ALA A 110 24.42 -30.02 7.17
N ASP A 111 24.24 -31.11 7.90
CA ASP A 111 22.93 -31.63 8.33
C ASP A 111 22.24 -30.60 9.27
N ALA A 112 20.92 -30.57 9.25
CA ALA A 112 20.13 -29.66 10.06
C ALA A 112 18.93 -30.36 10.72
N VAL A 113 18.48 -29.83 11.83
CA VAL A 113 17.22 -30.22 12.48
C VAL A 113 16.24 -29.08 12.31
N ILE A 114 15.16 -29.29 11.57
CA ILE A 114 14.14 -28.28 11.28
C ILE A 114 12.84 -28.71 11.94
N GLU A 115 12.26 -27.78 12.73
CA GLU A 115 10.98 -27.99 13.42
C GLU A 115 9.80 -27.60 12.54
N SER A 116 9.81 -26.37 12.00
CA SER A 116 8.68 -25.84 11.25
C SER A 116 9.09 -24.81 10.20
N LEU A 117 8.24 -24.65 9.20
CA LEU A 117 8.21 -23.52 8.28
C LEU A 117 6.96 -22.71 8.58
N SER A 118 7.06 -21.39 8.60
CA SER A 118 5.94 -20.51 8.86
C SER A 118 5.88 -19.36 7.85
N SER A 119 4.70 -18.86 7.64
CA SER A 119 4.46 -17.68 6.82
C SER A 119 3.42 -16.80 7.49
N LYS A 120 3.60 -15.50 7.41
CA LYS A 120 2.64 -14.51 7.87
C LYS A 120 2.51 -13.40 6.83
N VAL A 121 1.41 -12.68 6.88
CA VAL A 121 1.26 -11.45 6.11
C VAL A 121 2.34 -10.48 6.58
N TYR A 122 2.99 -9.84 5.62
CA TYR A 122 3.90 -8.73 5.93
C TYR A 122 3.08 -7.58 6.52
N GLU A 123 3.43 -7.17 7.71
CA GLU A 123 2.88 -5.97 8.34
C GLU A 123 4.01 -4.94 8.43
N ASP A 124 3.73 -3.70 8.01
CA ASP A 124 4.66 -2.60 8.20
C ASP A 124 4.72 -2.30 9.71
N GLU A 125 5.88 -2.47 10.33
CA GLU A 125 6.00 -2.40 11.80
C GLU A 125 5.80 -0.99 12.38
N GLU A 126 5.84 0.05 11.53
CA GLU A 126 5.63 1.43 11.97
C GLU A 126 4.16 1.85 11.83
N SER A 127 3.38 1.59 12.87
CA SER A 127 2.06 2.24 13.01
C SER A 127 2.20 3.55 13.78
N LEU A 128 1.57 4.61 13.26
CA LEU A 128 1.53 5.89 13.96
C LEU A 128 0.66 5.78 15.23
N PRO A 129 1.12 6.29 16.37
CA PRO A 129 0.28 6.37 17.54
C PRO A 129 -0.83 7.41 17.33
N VAL A 130 -2.07 7.03 17.56
CA VAL A 130 -3.23 7.92 17.49
C VAL A 130 -4.03 7.85 18.78
N SER A 131 -4.47 8.98 19.29
CA SER A 131 -5.49 9.01 20.32
C SER A 131 -6.86 9.29 19.68
N ILE A 132 -7.86 8.52 20.11
CA ILE A 132 -9.23 8.65 19.62
C ILE A 132 -10.10 9.11 20.77
N THR A 133 -10.88 10.17 20.56
CA THR A 133 -11.82 10.69 21.54
C THR A 133 -13.19 10.87 20.92
N ALA A 134 -14.23 10.66 21.71
CA ALA A 134 -15.61 10.90 21.32
C ALA A 134 -16.23 12.02 22.19
N THR A 135 -17.24 12.70 21.66
CA THR A 135 -18.06 13.64 22.48
C THR A 135 -18.86 12.90 23.53
N SER A 136 -19.30 11.69 23.22
CA SER A 136 -19.97 10.78 24.13
C SER A 136 -19.87 9.34 23.64
N GLU A 137 -20.09 8.38 24.56
CA GLU A 137 -20.12 6.96 24.26
C GLU A 137 -21.08 6.21 25.20
N GLU A 138 -21.73 5.16 24.71
CA GLU A 138 -22.44 4.22 25.55
C GLU A 138 -21.44 3.27 26.23
N THR A 139 -21.75 2.79 27.44
CA THR A 139 -20.82 2.05 28.32
C THR A 139 -20.11 0.86 27.67
N SER A 140 -20.74 0.21 26.68
CA SER A 140 -20.17 -0.94 25.98
C SER A 140 -19.66 -0.64 24.57
N ASN A 141 -19.69 0.62 24.14
CA ASN A 141 -19.45 1.06 22.77
C ASN A 141 -18.44 2.21 22.76
N ALA A 142 -17.22 1.90 23.21
CA ALA A 142 -16.13 2.86 23.37
C ALA A 142 -15.60 3.38 22.04
N ALA A 143 -15.01 4.59 22.07
CA ALA A 143 -14.46 5.22 20.87
C ALA A 143 -13.35 4.39 20.20
N GLU A 144 -12.56 3.67 20.99
CA GLU A 144 -11.47 2.83 20.48
C GLU A 144 -11.95 1.66 19.62
N ASN A 145 -13.22 1.26 19.73
CA ASN A 145 -13.79 0.18 18.94
C ASN A 145 -13.84 0.50 17.43
N VAL A 146 -13.76 1.77 17.03
CA VAL A 146 -13.74 2.14 15.61
C VAL A 146 -12.41 1.84 14.92
N TYR A 147 -11.44 1.31 15.67
CA TYR A 147 -10.11 0.99 15.12
C TYR A 147 -9.46 -0.21 15.83
N ASP A 148 -10.22 -1.19 16.20
CA ASP A 148 -9.69 -2.41 16.83
C ASP A 148 -9.58 -3.59 15.87
N LYS A 149 -9.99 -3.41 14.60
CA LYS A 149 -10.04 -4.42 13.54
C LYS A 149 -11.04 -5.56 13.85
N ASP A 150 -12.02 -5.30 14.70
CA ASP A 150 -13.13 -6.24 14.97
C ASP A 150 -14.47 -5.60 14.59
N GLU A 151 -14.98 -5.91 13.41
CA GLU A 151 -16.26 -5.40 12.89
C GLU A 151 -17.47 -5.72 13.79
N LYS A 152 -17.29 -6.52 14.86
CA LYS A 152 -18.36 -6.87 15.81
C LYS A 152 -18.47 -5.88 16.93
N THR A 153 -17.41 -5.17 17.26
CA THR A 153 -17.39 -4.08 18.24
C THR A 153 -17.81 -2.77 17.58
N THR A 154 -18.31 -1.81 18.32
CA THR A 154 -18.77 -0.55 17.75
C THR A 154 -18.58 0.60 18.73
N TRP A 155 -18.43 1.80 18.20
CA TRP A 155 -18.71 3.01 18.94
C TRP A 155 -20.15 3.44 18.69
N LYS A 156 -20.80 3.91 19.76
CA LYS A 156 -22.13 4.47 19.72
C LYS A 156 -22.23 5.67 20.68
N PRO A 157 -22.69 6.84 20.19
CA PRO A 157 -22.87 8.00 21.04
C PRO A 157 -24.06 7.82 21.98
N GLN A 158 -24.07 8.57 23.09
CA GLN A 158 -25.26 8.66 23.95
C GLN A 158 -26.40 9.34 23.17
N SER A 159 -27.62 8.87 23.38
CA SER A 159 -28.81 9.41 22.71
C SER A 159 -29.10 10.89 23.02
N THR A 160 -28.46 11.44 24.04
CA THR A 160 -28.54 12.87 24.43
C THR A 160 -27.48 13.75 23.77
N ASP A 161 -26.53 13.16 23.01
CA ASP A 161 -25.49 13.90 22.33
C ASP A 161 -26.06 14.52 21.05
N ALA A 162 -26.25 15.81 21.03
CA ALA A 162 -26.84 16.52 19.87
C ALA A 162 -25.89 16.60 18.65
N ASN A 163 -24.60 16.40 18.86
CA ASN A 163 -23.57 16.50 17.82
C ASN A 163 -22.48 15.45 18.03
N PRO A 164 -22.76 14.18 17.76
CA PRO A 164 -21.82 13.09 17.97
C PRO A 164 -20.57 13.27 17.11
N MET A 165 -19.39 13.16 17.73
CA MET A 165 -18.11 13.32 17.03
C MET A 165 -17.09 12.29 17.50
N LEU A 166 -16.27 11.84 16.55
CA LEU A 166 -15.05 11.09 16.80
C LEU A 166 -13.86 11.92 16.31
N THR A 167 -12.86 12.12 17.15
CA THR A 167 -11.65 12.88 16.82
C THR A 167 -10.42 11.99 16.93
N PHE A 168 -9.64 11.96 15.87
CA PHE A 168 -8.35 11.27 15.74
C PHE A 168 -7.26 12.32 15.89
N ASP A 169 -6.34 12.16 16.83
CA ASP A 169 -5.21 13.04 17.09
C ASP A 169 -3.91 12.25 16.91
N PHE A 170 -3.14 12.60 15.88
CA PHE A 170 -1.88 11.98 15.50
C PHE A 170 -0.65 12.69 16.09
N LYS A 171 -0.83 13.76 16.84
CA LYS A 171 0.21 14.67 17.37
C LYS A 171 0.97 15.42 16.28
N ASP A 172 1.46 14.72 15.26
CA ASP A 172 2.15 15.31 14.12
C ASP A 172 1.21 15.50 12.92
N SER A 173 1.56 16.43 12.05
CA SER A 173 0.75 16.76 10.89
C SER A 173 1.04 15.80 9.74
N TYR A 174 0.01 15.18 9.20
CA TYR A 174 0.03 14.29 8.04
C TYR A 174 -0.92 14.79 6.98
N GLN A 175 -0.73 14.31 5.76
CA GLN A 175 -1.66 14.52 4.67
C GLN A 175 -2.71 13.42 4.64
N TYR A 176 -3.92 13.75 4.17
CA TYR A 176 -5.05 12.82 4.06
C TYR A 176 -5.75 13.00 2.73
N ASP A 177 -6.14 11.90 2.08
CA ASP A 177 -6.91 11.94 0.83
C ASP A 177 -7.98 10.85 0.76
N ARG A 178 -8.02 9.96 1.75
CA ARG A 178 -9.00 8.87 1.74
C ARG A 178 -9.37 8.42 3.14
N PHE A 179 -10.60 7.97 3.25
CA PHE A 179 -11.12 7.32 4.46
C PHE A 179 -12.24 6.33 4.08
N MET A 180 -12.58 5.47 5.02
CA MET A 180 -13.76 4.60 4.96
C MET A 180 -14.42 4.59 6.33
N ILE A 181 -15.75 4.59 6.37
CA ILE A 181 -16.56 4.39 7.57
C ILE A 181 -17.39 3.14 7.35
N GLN A 182 -17.38 2.24 8.32
CA GLN A 182 -18.25 1.06 8.34
C GLN A 182 -19.19 1.16 9.53
N THR A 183 -20.47 0.87 9.32
CA THR A 183 -21.48 0.80 10.38
C THR A 183 -21.94 -0.63 10.58
N LYS A 184 -22.42 -0.94 11.79
CA LYS A 184 -23.03 -2.21 12.12
C LYS A 184 -24.52 -2.00 12.29
N ASP A 185 -25.33 -2.70 11.51
CA ASP A 185 -26.80 -2.75 11.65
C ASP A 185 -27.51 -1.37 11.68
N SER A 186 -26.79 -0.28 11.37
CA SER A 186 -27.29 1.09 11.39
C SER A 186 -27.09 1.79 10.06
N SER A 187 -27.78 2.90 9.86
CA SER A 187 -27.52 3.77 8.71
C SER A 187 -26.48 4.82 9.09
N LEU A 188 -25.46 5.00 8.25
CA LEU A 188 -24.46 6.05 8.43
C LEU A 188 -25.08 7.45 8.52
N GLY A 189 -26.17 7.71 7.81
CA GLY A 189 -26.81 9.03 7.77
C GLY A 189 -25.95 10.07 7.02
N SER A 190 -26.18 11.35 7.37
CA SER A 190 -25.31 12.45 6.93
C SER A 190 -24.19 12.67 7.93
N TYR A 191 -23.01 12.98 7.41
CA TYR A 191 -21.84 13.24 8.25
C TYR A 191 -20.89 14.24 7.59
N GLU A 192 -19.99 14.81 8.38
CA GLU A 192 -18.91 15.64 7.88
C GLU A 192 -17.57 15.09 8.32
N VAL A 193 -16.56 15.19 7.45
CA VAL A 193 -15.16 14.98 7.80
C VAL A 193 -14.49 16.34 7.85
N GLN A 194 -13.86 16.64 8.96
CA GLN A 194 -13.24 17.92 9.23
C GLN A 194 -11.79 17.74 9.67
N VAL A 195 -10.93 18.69 9.30
CA VAL A 195 -9.53 18.75 9.72
C VAL A 195 -9.29 20.03 10.51
N LYS A 196 -8.42 19.93 11.52
CA LYS A 196 -8.04 21.07 12.32
C LYS A 196 -7.02 21.93 11.57
N GLN A 197 -7.27 23.22 11.51
CA GLN A 197 -6.37 24.19 10.88
C GLN A 197 -5.34 24.72 11.88
N SER A 198 -4.31 25.37 11.38
CA SER A 198 -3.25 25.98 12.21
C SER A 198 -3.73 27.12 13.13
N ASP A 199 -4.90 27.69 12.85
CA ASP A 199 -5.56 28.72 13.67
C ASP A 199 -6.56 28.13 14.67
N ASP A 200 -6.48 26.81 14.93
CA ASP A 200 -7.36 26.04 15.80
C ASP A 200 -8.83 25.93 15.32
N THR A 201 -9.16 26.42 14.15
CA THR A 201 -10.51 26.24 13.55
C THR A 201 -10.62 24.87 12.85
N TRP A 202 -11.86 24.43 12.64
CA TRP A 202 -12.16 23.22 11.90
C TRP A 202 -12.67 23.53 10.50
N LYS A 203 -12.07 22.86 9.51
CA LYS A 203 -12.46 22.98 8.10
C LYS A 203 -13.11 21.69 7.64
N THR A 204 -14.35 21.77 7.16
CA THR A 204 -14.98 20.62 6.50
C THR A 204 -14.31 20.36 5.17
N ILE A 205 -13.83 19.13 5.00
CA ILE A 205 -13.17 18.63 3.77
C ILE A 205 -14.08 17.71 2.97
N TYR A 206 -15.09 17.13 3.61
CA TYR A 206 -16.07 16.27 2.98
C TYR A 206 -17.41 16.31 3.72
N THR A 207 -18.51 16.29 2.96
CA THR A 207 -19.87 16.11 3.47
C THR A 207 -20.45 14.86 2.86
N GLY A 208 -20.70 13.87 3.71
CA GLY A 208 -21.09 12.54 3.32
C GLY A 208 -22.57 12.22 3.56
N LYS A 209 -22.95 11.04 3.13
CA LYS A 209 -24.33 10.54 3.14
C LYS A 209 -24.39 9.02 3.37
N ALA A 210 -25.56 8.49 3.65
CA ALA A 210 -25.79 7.06 3.92
C ALA A 210 -25.19 6.08 2.89
N GLY A 211 -25.17 6.48 1.61
CA GLY A 211 -24.60 5.61 0.56
C GLY A 211 -23.07 5.47 0.55
N ASP A 212 -22.37 6.12 1.45
CA ASP A 212 -20.91 6.07 1.59
C ASP A 212 -20.43 4.94 2.52
N ASP A 213 -21.35 4.31 3.27
CA ASP A 213 -21.06 3.22 4.20
C ASP A 213 -20.31 2.07 3.52
N GLY A 214 -19.20 1.65 4.14
CA GLY A 214 -18.32 0.59 3.64
C GLY A 214 -17.55 0.93 2.36
N LYS A 215 -17.58 2.19 1.90
CA LYS A 215 -16.86 2.63 0.70
C LYS A 215 -15.63 3.45 1.04
N THR A 216 -14.58 3.22 0.29
CA THR A 216 -13.43 4.13 0.32
C THR A 216 -13.79 5.44 -0.38
N ILE A 217 -13.77 6.53 0.37
CA ILE A 217 -14.01 7.88 -0.12
C ILE A 217 -12.68 8.57 -0.38
N PHE A 218 -12.52 9.11 -1.58
CA PHE A 218 -11.37 9.92 -1.96
C PHE A 218 -11.71 11.40 -1.85
N VAL A 219 -10.91 12.11 -1.06
CA VAL A 219 -11.02 13.56 -0.85
C VAL A 219 -9.79 14.22 -1.45
N GLN A 220 -9.79 14.38 -2.77
CA GLN A 220 -8.69 15.02 -3.49
C GLN A 220 -9.00 16.48 -3.74
N GLY A 221 -8.45 17.34 -2.90
CA GLY A 221 -8.49 18.78 -3.09
C GLY A 221 -7.48 19.27 -4.13
N LYS A 222 -7.60 20.57 -4.49
CA LYS A 222 -6.59 21.26 -5.30
C LYS A 222 -5.21 21.16 -4.68
N GLU A 223 -5.15 21.27 -3.37
CA GLU A 223 -3.94 21.14 -2.56
C GLU A 223 -4.09 19.96 -1.61
N ALA A 224 -2.96 19.43 -1.15
CA ALA A 224 -2.96 18.39 -0.14
C ALA A 224 -3.61 18.89 1.16
N ILE A 225 -4.46 18.07 1.74
CA ILE A 225 -5.09 18.33 3.04
C ILE A 225 -4.13 17.86 4.12
N GLU A 226 -3.63 18.78 4.93
CA GLU A 226 -2.65 18.48 5.99
C GLU A 226 -3.17 18.90 7.36
N SER A 227 -3.09 18.00 8.36
CA SER A 227 -3.51 18.26 9.74
C SER A 227 -2.94 17.24 10.71
N ALA A 228 -2.80 17.60 11.98
CA ALA A 228 -2.57 16.64 13.05
C ALA A 228 -3.87 16.00 13.55
N GLN A 229 -5.02 16.64 13.33
CA GLN A 229 -6.30 16.15 13.84
C GLN A 229 -7.36 16.08 12.75
N VAL A 230 -8.05 14.94 12.69
CA VAL A 230 -9.20 14.69 11.83
C VAL A 230 -10.40 14.32 12.70
N ARG A 231 -11.57 14.88 12.41
CA ARG A 231 -12.80 14.47 13.10
C ARG A 231 -13.93 14.14 12.15
N PHE A 232 -14.75 13.21 12.59
CA PHE A 232 -16.00 12.81 11.96
C PHE A 232 -17.15 13.33 12.79
N VAL A 233 -18.04 14.10 12.21
CA VAL A 233 -19.21 14.70 12.85
C VAL A 233 -20.45 14.05 12.26
N PHE A 234 -21.25 13.39 13.07
CA PHE A 234 -22.43 12.66 12.62
C PHE A 234 -23.70 13.45 12.90
N ALA A 235 -24.64 13.44 11.99
CA ALA A 235 -25.93 14.11 12.17
C ALA A 235 -26.93 13.26 12.98
N ASP A 236 -26.72 11.94 13.07
CA ASP A 236 -27.62 11.00 13.73
C ASP A 236 -27.00 10.43 15.01
N THR A 237 -27.73 10.50 16.10
CA THR A 237 -27.36 9.91 17.40
C THR A 237 -27.54 8.39 17.47
N ASN A 238 -28.22 7.80 16.48
CA ASN A 238 -28.40 6.35 16.39
C ASN A 238 -27.30 5.67 15.54
N VAL A 239 -26.29 6.43 15.10
CA VAL A 239 -25.16 5.86 14.36
C VAL A 239 -24.40 4.87 15.25
N GLU A 240 -24.05 3.73 14.66
CA GLU A 240 -23.26 2.69 15.31
C GLU A 240 -22.10 2.33 14.37
N VAL A 241 -20.91 2.91 14.65
CA VAL A 241 -19.73 2.79 13.79
C VAL A 241 -18.88 1.62 14.24
N SER A 242 -18.63 0.66 13.35
CA SER A 242 -17.76 -0.48 13.64
C SER A 242 -16.29 -0.19 13.31
N GLU A 243 -16.01 0.46 12.17
CA GLU A 243 -14.64 0.77 11.79
C GLU A 243 -14.54 2.11 11.07
N ILE A 244 -13.44 2.83 11.33
CA ILE A 244 -12.99 3.97 10.53
C ILE A 244 -11.55 3.73 10.09
N THR A 245 -11.36 3.69 8.77
CA THR A 245 -10.04 3.63 8.16
C THR A 245 -9.64 5.01 7.66
N LEU A 246 -8.49 5.48 8.08
CA LEU A 246 -7.79 6.65 7.54
C LEU A 246 -6.46 6.20 6.97
N THR A 247 -5.95 6.89 5.96
CA THR A 247 -4.60 6.65 5.43
C THR A 247 -3.79 7.94 5.52
N PRO A 248 -3.17 8.21 6.68
CA PRO A 248 -2.24 9.33 6.78
C PRO A 248 -1.01 9.06 5.92
N TYR A 249 -0.47 10.12 5.28
CA TYR A 249 0.70 9.97 4.44
C TYR A 249 1.60 11.21 4.47
N VAL A 250 2.85 11.02 4.02
CA VAL A 250 3.81 12.09 3.77
C VAL A 250 4.16 12.11 2.28
N ASN A 251 3.98 13.25 1.62
CA ASN A 251 4.49 13.47 0.26
C ASN A 251 5.92 14.01 0.33
N TRP A 252 6.90 13.14 0.15
CA TRP A 252 8.31 13.49 0.18
C TRP A 252 8.75 14.36 -0.99
N ALA A 253 8.04 14.30 -2.13
CA ALA A 253 8.32 15.19 -3.27
C ALA A 253 8.13 16.66 -2.91
N MET A 254 7.12 16.96 -2.09
CA MET A 254 6.82 18.31 -1.61
C MET A 254 7.63 18.70 -0.37
N LYS A 255 7.89 17.75 0.53
CA LYS A 255 8.55 18.05 1.83
C LYS A 255 10.08 18.04 1.78
N ASP A 256 10.68 17.43 0.76
CA ASP A 256 12.15 17.41 0.59
C ASP A 256 12.59 18.39 -0.50
N ALA A 257 13.83 18.81 -0.45
CA ALA A 257 14.47 19.60 -1.50
C ALA A 257 14.87 18.69 -2.69
N VAL A 258 13.88 18.23 -3.44
CA VAL A 258 14.11 17.30 -4.56
C VAL A 258 14.78 18.00 -5.74
N LYS A 259 15.68 17.28 -6.44
CA LYS A 259 16.24 17.69 -7.71
C LYS A 259 15.52 16.99 -8.84
N LEU A 260 14.99 17.77 -9.77
CA LEU A 260 14.26 17.28 -10.93
C LEU A 260 15.15 17.30 -12.18
N ALA A 261 15.10 16.24 -12.97
CA ALA A 261 15.78 16.15 -14.26
C ALA A 261 14.85 15.51 -15.29
N GLY A 262 14.83 16.11 -16.49
CA GLY A 262 14.09 15.59 -17.63
C GLY A 262 15.02 15.12 -18.74
N GLN A 263 14.69 13.99 -19.39
CA GLN A 263 15.45 13.45 -20.52
C GLN A 263 14.52 12.88 -21.60
N LYS A 264 14.80 13.27 -22.85
CA LYS A 264 14.20 12.66 -24.04
C LYS A 264 15.05 11.46 -24.45
N LYS A 265 14.45 10.29 -24.58
CA LYS A 265 15.23 9.09 -24.95
C LYS A 265 15.46 8.91 -26.45
N SER A 266 14.67 9.55 -27.28
CA SER A 266 14.85 9.49 -28.74
C SER A 266 16.11 10.18 -29.27
N GLY A 267 16.69 11.10 -28.48
CA GLY A 267 17.88 11.88 -28.90
C GLY A 267 18.89 12.18 -27.82
N GLY A 268 18.63 11.76 -26.57
CA GLY A 268 19.53 12.05 -25.44
C GLY A 268 19.47 13.50 -24.94
N ASP A 269 18.60 14.34 -25.47
CA ASP A 269 18.44 15.73 -25.06
C ASP A 269 17.78 15.83 -23.68
N SER A 270 18.32 16.66 -22.83
CA SER A 270 17.71 17.02 -21.57
C SER A 270 16.69 18.14 -21.76
N PHE A 271 15.65 18.17 -20.89
CA PHE A 271 14.72 19.27 -20.80
C PHE A 271 14.54 19.71 -19.34
N THR A 272 14.12 20.95 -19.16
CA THR A 272 13.90 21.49 -17.83
C THR A 272 12.56 20.98 -17.29
N VAL A 273 12.58 20.40 -16.10
CA VAL A 273 11.38 20.05 -15.33
C VAL A 273 11.19 21.16 -14.27
N PRO A 274 10.10 21.90 -14.31
CA PRO A 274 9.85 22.96 -13.33
C PRO A 274 9.52 22.37 -11.94
N ASN A 275 9.86 23.08 -10.88
CA ASN A 275 9.54 22.64 -9.51
C ASN A 275 8.03 22.62 -9.23
N SER A 276 7.23 23.30 -10.05
CA SER A 276 5.77 23.25 -9.95
C SER A 276 5.15 21.88 -10.25
N VAL A 277 5.93 20.87 -10.61
CA VAL A 277 5.44 19.46 -10.68
C VAL A 277 5.54 18.74 -9.34
N VAL A 278 6.02 19.40 -8.28
CA VAL A 278 6.18 18.83 -6.93
C VAL A 278 5.83 19.85 -5.84
N ASP A 279 5.01 20.85 -6.14
CA ASP A 279 4.68 21.95 -5.22
C ASP A 279 3.37 21.71 -4.42
N GLY A 280 2.69 20.60 -4.70
CA GLY A 280 1.43 20.22 -4.08
C GLY A 280 0.18 20.76 -4.80
N ASP A 281 0.33 21.58 -5.84
CA ASP A 281 -0.78 22.05 -6.68
C ASP A 281 -1.10 21.02 -7.78
N ARG A 282 -2.13 20.25 -7.54
CA ARG A 282 -2.54 19.13 -8.41
C ARG A 282 -3.27 19.57 -9.68
N ILE A 283 -3.50 20.86 -9.85
CA ILE A 283 -4.34 21.42 -10.95
C ILE A 283 -3.58 22.35 -11.85
N THR A 284 -2.73 23.18 -11.27
CA THR A 284 -1.96 24.14 -12.05
C THR A 284 -0.95 23.40 -12.92
N LYS A 285 -0.72 23.91 -14.11
CA LYS A 285 0.20 23.33 -15.06
C LYS A 285 1.63 23.31 -14.52
N GLY A 286 2.12 22.13 -14.19
CA GLY A 286 3.51 21.90 -13.81
C GLY A 286 4.42 21.76 -15.04
N LEU A 287 4.32 20.67 -15.76
CA LEU A 287 5.11 20.36 -16.95
C LEU A 287 4.18 20.05 -18.13
N GLU A 288 4.52 20.58 -19.29
CA GLU A 288 3.93 20.15 -20.56
C GLU A 288 5.04 19.54 -21.42
N THR A 289 4.89 18.29 -21.75
CA THR A 289 5.85 17.57 -22.58
C THR A 289 5.13 16.76 -23.64
N GLY A 290 5.75 16.63 -24.79
CA GLY A 290 5.17 15.87 -25.88
C GLY A 290 6.09 15.89 -27.09
N VAL A 291 5.79 15.05 -28.03
CA VAL A 291 6.52 14.97 -29.30
C VAL A 291 5.58 15.31 -30.42
N GLY A 292 5.99 16.19 -31.26
CA GLY A 292 5.30 16.49 -32.52
C GLY A 292 5.51 15.42 -33.57
N GLY A 293 5.36 14.14 -33.20
CA GLY A 293 5.63 13.01 -34.09
C GLY A 293 4.67 11.83 -33.84
N SER A 294 4.47 11.01 -34.85
CA SER A 294 3.46 9.97 -34.90
C SER A 294 3.89 8.61 -34.35
N SER A 295 4.96 8.51 -33.54
CA SER A 295 5.43 7.20 -33.07
C SER A 295 5.21 7.02 -31.57
N ASP A 296 4.59 5.90 -31.19
CA ASP A 296 4.43 5.45 -29.80
C ASP A 296 5.77 5.15 -29.09
N THR A 297 6.91 5.42 -29.75
CA THR A 297 8.25 5.08 -29.29
C THR A 297 8.96 6.23 -28.58
N ASP A 298 8.41 7.44 -28.62
CA ASP A 298 9.02 8.58 -27.96
C ASP A 298 8.73 8.55 -26.45
N ARG A 299 9.79 8.39 -25.71
CA ARG A 299 9.80 8.27 -24.25
C ARG A 299 10.37 9.52 -23.62
N HIS A 300 9.60 10.13 -22.72
CA HIS A 300 10.06 11.17 -21.85
C HIS A 300 10.33 10.58 -20.47
N GLU A 301 11.42 10.97 -19.86
CA GLU A 301 11.82 10.53 -18.55
C GLU A 301 11.91 11.72 -17.60
N VAL A 302 11.21 11.66 -16.48
CA VAL A 302 11.34 12.60 -15.36
C VAL A 302 11.93 11.84 -14.18
N THR A 303 13.08 12.30 -13.70
CA THR A 303 13.75 11.75 -12.53
C THR A 303 13.71 12.75 -11.40
N MET A 304 13.20 12.32 -10.24
CA MET A 304 13.22 13.01 -8.97
C MET A 304 14.33 12.40 -8.11
N THR A 305 15.23 13.23 -7.58
CA THR A 305 16.31 12.80 -6.67
C THR A 305 16.10 13.46 -5.33
N PHE A 306 16.02 12.67 -4.27
CA PHE A 306 15.89 13.13 -2.89
C PHE A 306 17.25 13.58 -2.32
N SER A 307 17.21 14.43 -1.29
CA SER A 307 18.41 14.85 -0.54
C SER A 307 19.08 13.67 0.18
N GLU A 308 18.26 12.73 0.65
CA GLU A 308 18.63 11.45 1.25
C GLU A 308 17.55 10.39 0.91
N PRO A 309 17.84 9.09 1.03
CA PRO A 309 16.82 8.05 0.77
C PRO A 309 15.57 8.22 1.63
N LYS A 310 14.40 8.26 1.01
CA LYS A 310 13.09 8.37 1.66
C LYS A 310 12.36 7.04 1.65
N SER A 311 11.56 6.81 2.67
CA SER A 311 10.65 5.69 2.74
C SER A 311 9.45 5.97 1.83
N ILE A 312 9.22 5.15 0.82
CA ILE A 312 8.17 5.37 -0.19
C ILE A 312 7.51 4.04 -0.52
N ASN A 313 6.20 4.06 -0.64
CA ASN A 313 5.44 2.92 -1.13
C ASN A 313 4.40 3.29 -2.19
N VAL A 314 4.18 4.59 -2.44
CA VAL A 314 3.22 5.05 -3.44
C VAL A 314 3.84 6.17 -4.28
N VAL A 315 3.61 6.14 -5.58
CA VAL A 315 3.89 7.27 -6.50
C VAL A 315 2.61 7.62 -7.22
N ARG A 316 2.29 8.92 -7.25
CA ARG A 316 1.10 9.45 -7.92
C ARG A 316 1.49 10.43 -9.01
N LEU A 317 0.75 10.37 -10.10
CA LEU A 317 0.90 11.28 -11.26
C LEU A 317 -0.45 11.94 -11.55
N PHE A 318 -0.50 13.26 -11.45
CA PHE A 318 -1.67 14.07 -11.77
C PHE A 318 -1.50 14.69 -13.15
N THR A 319 -2.49 14.47 -14.03
CA THR A 319 -2.44 14.89 -15.44
C THR A 319 -3.69 15.66 -15.87
N LEU A 320 -4.42 16.23 -14.91
CA LEU A 320 -5.66 16.97 -15.15
C LEU A 320 -5.43 18.21 -16.02
N GLN A 321 -6.35 18.47 -16.94
CA GLN A 321 -6.38 19.75 -17.65
C GLN A 321 -7.15 20.80 -16.84
N GLU A 322 -6.64 22.02 -16.84
CA GLU A 322 -7.21 23.15 -16.08
C GLU A 322 -8.68 23.44 -16.46
N SER A 323 -9.04 23.27 -17.73
CA SER A 323 -10.41 23.44 -18.23
C SER A 323 -11.41 22.42 -17.65
N GLU A 324 -10.94 21.24 -17.33
CA GLU A 324 -11.76 20.16 -16.77
C GLU A 324 -12.06 20.39 -15.30
N PHE A 325 -11.14 21.01 -14.60
CA PHE A 325 -11.31 21.36 -13.20
C PHE A 325 -12.25 22.57 -13.01
N ALA A 326 -12.15 23.57 -13.86
CA ALA A 326 -13.00 24.76 -13.79
C ALA A 326 -14.50 24.42 -13.97
N SER A 327 -14.82 23.34 -14.69
CA SER A 327 -16.20 22.88 -14.88
C SER A 327 -16.81 22.20 -13.66
N ALA A 328 -16.00 21.73 -12.73
CA ALA A 328 -16.46 20.98 -11.55
C ALA A 328 -16.97 21.88 -10.40
N GLY A 329 -16.54 23.13 -10.31
CA GLY A 329 -17.10 24.15 -9.41
C GLY A 329 -16.96 23.91 -7.89
N THR A 330 -16.37 22.80 -7.47
CA THR A 330 -16.43 22.31 -6.07
C THR A 330 -15.14 22.41 -5.31
N GLY A 331 -14.01 22.74 -5.97
CA GLY A 331 -12.68 22.67 -5.35
C GLY A 331 -12.19 21.23 -5.04
N VAL A 332 -12.99 20.23 -5.34
CA VAL A 332 -12.68 18.81 -5.25
C VAL A 332 -12.41 18.30 -6.67
N ILE A 333 -11.35 17.50 -6.85
CA ILE A 333 -11.11 16.80 -8.12
C ILE A 333 -12.27 15.80 -8.27
N PRO A 334 -13.16 15.98 -9.24
CA PRO A 334 -14.27 15.07 -9.39
C PRO A 334 -13.75 13.67 -9.74
N ASP A 335 -14.51 12.66 -9.35
CA ASP A 335 -14.36 11.31 -9.94
C ASP A 335 -14.86 11.41 -11.38
N LEU A 336 -13.97 11.96 -12.23
CA LEU A 336 -14.28 12.23 -13.61
C LEU A 336 -14.36 10.92 -14.37
N THR A 337 -15.56 10.40 -14.49
CA THR A 337 -15.93 9.53 -15.60
C THR A 337 -15.95 10.40 -16.88
N MET A 338 -14.78 10.73 -17.39
CA MET A 338 -14.69 11.54 -18.62
C MET A 338 -15.01 10.67 -19.84
N THR A 339 -15.84 11.21 -20.70
CA THR A 339 -16.44 10.47 -21.82
C THR A 339 -15.76 10.72 -23.17
N SER A 340 -14.73 11.55 -23.29
CA SER A 340 -14.42 12.06 -24.63
C SER A 340 -13.02 11.88 -25.19
N GLU A 341 -11.96 11.69 -24.44
CA GLU A 341 -10.64 11.56 -25.05
C GLU A 341 -9.85 10.34 -24.56
N LYS A 342 -9.43 9.51 -25.49
CA LYS A 342 -8.62 8.33 -25.24
C LYS A 342 -7.27 8.76 -24.68
N ALA A 343 -6.91 8.27 -23.51
CA ALA A 343 -5.55 8.42 -23.01
C ALA A 343 -4.57 7.86 -24.05
N GLN A 344 -3.65 8.71 -24.48
CA GLN A 344 -2.70 8.38 -25.53
C GLN A 344 -1.28 8.21 -24.99
N TYR A 345 -1.16 7.86 -23.70
CA TYR A 345 0.10 7.62 -23.06
C TYR A 345 0.03 6.40 -22.14
N SER A 346 1.20 5.79 -21.96
CA SER A 346 1.45 4.84 -20.90
C SER A 346 2.67 5.31 -20.09
N TYR A 347 2.84 4.82 -18.90
CA TYR A 347 4.01 5.17 -18.11
C TYR A 347 4.49 3.97 -17.29
N ARG A 348 5.78 4.05 -16.94
CA ARG A 348 6.46 3.14 -16.06
C ARG A 348 7.09 3.93 -14.94
N ILE A 349 6.93 3.45 -13.71
CA ILE A 349 7.52 4.05 -12.52
C ILE A 349 8.56 3.11 -11.96
N SER A 350 9.73 3.65 -11.63
CA SER A 350 10.83 2.90 -11.03
C SER A 350 11.41 3.68 -9.85
N TYR A 351 11.90 2.96 -8.85
CA TYR A 351 12.66 3.52 -7.73
C TYR A 351 14.12 3.06 -7.78
N TYR A 352 15.01 3.87 -7.17
CA TYR A 352 16.43 3.55 -7.06
C TYR A 352 16.79 3.30 -5.60
N GLU A 353 17.18 2.08 -5.31
CA GLU A 353 17.56 1.59 -3.99
C GLU A 353 18.81 0.73 -4.12
N ASN A 354 19.76 0.85 -3.18
CA ASN A 354 20.96 0.01 -3.12
C ASN A 354 21.75 -0.09 -4.44
N GLY A 355 21.84 1.02 -5.19
CA GLY A 355 22.59 1.06 -6.45
C GLY A 355 21.87 0.51 -7.67
N LYS A 356 20.58 0.14 -7.55
CA LYS A 356 19.80 -0.52 -8.59
C LYS A 356 18.45 0.18 -8.83
N TRP A 357 18.05 0.26 -10.10
CA TRP A 357 16.68 0.60 -10.48
C TRP A 357 15.78 -0.63 -10.42
N THR A 358 14.63 -0.49 -9.77
CA THR A 358 13.60 -1.53 -9.69
C THR A 358 12.26 -0.91 -10.10
N GLU A 359 11.52 -1.62 -10.94
CA GLU A 359 10.20 -1.19 -11.39
C GLU A 359 9.18 -1.32 -10.25
N MET A 360 8.41 -0.25 -9.98
CA MET A 360 7.27 -0.29 -9.07
C MET A 360 6.03 -0.84 -9.77
N GLY A 361 5.86 -0.46 -11.01
CA GLY A 361 4.74 -0.84 -11.85
C GLY A 361 4.69 -0.01 -13.13
N ALA A 362 3.93 -0.50 -14.07
CA ALA A 362 3.63 0.18 -15.32
C ALA A 362 2.12 0.24 -15.50
N THR A 363 1.61 1.41 -15.84
CA THR A 363 0.26 1.52 -16.35
C THR A 363 0.34 1.59 -17.86
N VAL A 364 -0.06 0.51 -18.47
CA VAL A 364 -0.28 0.47 -19.91
C VAL A 364 -1.60 1.18 -20.18
N ARG A 365 -1.62 1.99 -21.24
CA ARG A 365 -2.83 2.64 -21.74
C ARG A 365 -4.05 1.73 -21.53
N PRO A 366 -5.07 2.17 -20.81
CA PRO A 366 -6.32 1.42 -20.79
C PRO A 366 -6.85 1.30 -22.20
N ASP A 367 -7.38 0.15 -22.54
CA ASP A 367 -7.99 -0.09 -23.86
C ASP A 367 -9.00 0.99 -24.20
N ALA A 368 -9.10 1.29 -25.50
CA ALA A 368 -9.93 2.36 -26.04
C ALA A 368 -11.33 2.38 -25.40
N GLY A 369 -11.60 3.39 -24.58
CA GLY A 369 -12.90 3.59 -23.93
C GLY A 369 -12.86 3.77 -22.42
N ILE A 370 -11.73 3.51 -21.75
CA ILE A 370 -11.58 3.80 -20.32
C ILE A 370 -10.82 5.11 -20.19
N ASN A 371 -11.41 6.02 -19.48
CA ASN A 371 -10.87 7.32 -19.15
C ASN A 371 -9.56 7.23 -18.38
N PRO A 372 -8.55 8.04 -18.72
CA PRO A 372 -7.44 8.21 -17.82
C PRO A 372 -7.99 8.81 -16.54
N LYS A 373 -7.82 8.12 -15.44
CA LYS A 373 -8.02 8.73 -14.14
C LYS A 373 -7.17 9.99 -14.12
N VAL A 374 -7.75 11.07 -13.64
CA VAL A 374 -7.05 12.34 -13.39
C VAL A 374 -5.77 12.12 -12.58
N THR A 375 -5.80 11.09 -11.77
CA THR A 375 -4.68 10.63 -10.94
C THR A 375 -4.38 9.19 -11.27
N THR A 376 -3.13 8.90 -11.50
CA THR A 376 -2.64 7.52 -11.51
C THR A 376 -1.79 7.28 -10.29
N GLU A 377 -2.08 6.19 -9.61
CA GLU A 377 -1.37 5.73 -8.44
C GLU A 377 -0.75 4.37 -8.72
N VAL A 378 0.53 4.25 -8.43
CA VAL A 378 1.25 2.98 -8.40
C VAL A 378 1.73 2.74 -6.98
N SER A 379 1.29 1.64 -6.40
CA SER A 379 1.56 1.30 -5.01
C SER A 379 2.38 0.02 -4.90
N LEU A 380 3.33 0.02 -3.96
CA LEU A 380 3.99 -1.18 -3.49
C LEU A 380 3.30 -1.68 -2.22
N LYS A 381 3.30 -2.98 -2.02
CA LYS A 381 2.79 -3.61 -0.79
C LYS A 381 3.72 -3.41 0.41
N ARG A 382 4.93 -2.88 0.20
CA ARG A 382 5.90 -2.52 1.25
C ARG A 382 6.54 -1.18 0.98
N LYS A 383 7.07 -0.54 2.02
CA LYS A 383 7.92 0.64 1.88
C LYS A 383 9.32 0.25 1.37
N VAL A 384 9.90 1.12 0.55
CA VAL A 384 11.27 1.00 0.04
C VAL A 384 12.06 2.26 0.40
N LYS A 385 13.36 2.14 0.64
CA LYS A 385 14.26 3.30 0.89
C LYS A 385 14.80 3.82 -0.44
N ALA A 386 14.00 4.64 -1.12
CA ALA A 386 14.34 5.15 -2.43
C ALA A 386 15.14 6.45 -2.36
N SER A 387 16.28 6.53 -3.05
CA SER A 387 17.03 7.78 -3.24
C SER A 387 16.60 8.55 -4.49
N LYS A 388 15.92 7.86 -5.43
CA LYS A 388 15.35 8.47 -6.65
C LYS A 388 14.08 7.76 -7.06
N ILE A 389 13.16 8.53 -7.66
CA ILE A 389 12.00 8.02 -8.41
C ILE A 389 12.15 8.45 -9.86
N LYS A 390 11.82 7.56 -10.77
CA LYS A 390 11.81 7.82 -12.20
C LYS A 390 10.45 7.49 -12.77
N VAL A 391 9.89 8.42 -13.54
CA VAL A 391 8.67 8.25 -14.32
C VAL A 391 9.04 8.29 -15.79
N GLU A 392 8.82 7.20 -16.49
CA GLU A 392 8.98 7.10 -17.94
C GLU A 392 7.60 7.18 -18.58
N ILE A 393 7.41 8.15 -19.46
CA ILE A 393 6.14 8.44 -20.11
C ILE A 393 6.27 8.15 -21.60
N TYR A 394 5.42 7.28 -22.11
CA TYR A 394 5.35 6.88 -23.50
C TYR A 394 4.10 7.51 -24.12
N THR A 395 4.29 8.40 -25.06
CA THR A 395 3.18 9.13 -25.67
C THR A 395 3.48 9.51 -27.11
N SER A 396 2.44 9.46 -27.94
CA SER A 396 2.44 10.04 -29.30
C SER A 396 1.90 11.47 -29.31
N HIS A 397 1.48 12.01 -28.17
CA HIS A 397 0.82 13.31 -28.06
C HIS A 397 1.44 14.13 -26.92
N TRP A 398 1.04 15.39 -26.85
CA TRP A 398 1.36 16.25 -25.72
C TRP A 398 0.65 15.77 -24.49
N ILE A 399 1.39 15.67 -23.39
CA ILE A 399 0.86 15.39 -22.06
C ILE A 399 1.22 16.50 -21.10
N ARG A 400 0.33 16.74 -20.16
CA ARG A 400 0.54 17.66 -19.06
C ARG A 400 0.72 16.85 -17.78
N ILE A 401 1.75 17.17 -17.00
CA ILE A 401 1.94 16.73 -15.63
C ILE A 401 1.71 17.92 -14.73
N ASN A 402 0.69 17.86 -13.90
CA ASN A 402 0.39 18.91 -12.94
C ASN A 402 1.23 18.68 -11.68
N GLU A 403 1.18 17.45 -11.15
CA GLU A 403 1.89 17.09 -9.94
C GLU A 403 2.42 15.66 -10.01
N LEU A 404 3.58 15.44 -9.42
CA LEU A 404 4.22 14.15 -9.20
C LEU A 404 4.49 14.00 -7.70
N GLU A 405 3.81 13.06 -7.06
CA GLU A 405 3.96 12.79 -5.64
C GLU A 405 4.73 11.49 -5.40
N ALA A 406 5.62 11.52 -4.41
CA ALA A 406 6.32 10.35 -3.88
C ALA A 406 5.94 10.19 -2.40
N VAL A 407 5.16 9.17 -2.11
CA VAL A 407 4.35 9.10 -0.90
C VAL A 407 4.80 7.94 -0.02
N GLU A 408 4.89 8.23 1.27
CA GLU A 408 4.94 7.25 2.34
C GLU A 408 3.58 7.22 3.03
N THR A 409 2.85 6.12 2.88
CA THR A 409 1.60 5.91 3.62
C THR A 409 1.90 5.32 5.00
N HIS A 410 1.07 5.63 5.98
CA HIS A 410 1.21 5.09 7.32
C HIS A 410 -0.06 4.33 7.73
N GLN A 411 0.13 3.25 8.47
CA GLN A 411 -0.90 2.67 9.29
C GLN A 411 -0.87 3.36 10.66
N PHE A 412 -1.92 3.28 11.42
CA PHE A 412 -1.96 3.80 12.79
C PHE A 412 -2.56 2.77 13.76
N SER A 413 -2.22 2.93 15.02
CA SER A 413 -2.77 2.12 16.11
C SER A 413 -3.18 3.02 17.25
N ALA A 414 -4.28 2.68 17.94
CA ALA A 414 -4.70 3.41 19.12
C ALA A 414 -3.62 3.35 20.22
N VAL A 415 -3.34 4.49 20.83
CA VAL A 415 -2.51 4.56 22.04
C VAL A 415 -3.34 4.00 23.17
N LYS A 416 -2.92 2.89 23.75
CA LYS A 416 -3.53 2.30 24.94
C LYS A 416 -3.18 3.09 26.20
#